data_9de738a34a7ac6f1aca450fb754fd871
#
_entry.id   9de738a34a7ac6f1aca450fb754fd871
#
_cell.length_a   1.000
_cell.length_b   1.000
_cell.length_c   1.000
_cell.angle_alpha   90.00
_cell.angle_beta   90.00
_cell.angle_gamma   90.00
#
_symmetry.space_group_name_H-M   'P 1'
#
loop_
_entity.id
_entity.type
_entity.pdbx_description
1 polymer ?
#
loop_
_entity_poly.entity_id
_entity_poly.type
_entity_poly.pdbx_seq_one_letter_code
_entity_poly.pdbx_strand_id
1 'polypeptide(L)'
;LTMVNRGDRAIVDVFPGYPLQNPLSGNVVDICPVGALISEDFLYQARVWYEKKTDSVCHECARGCNVEIQTLHNEVKRVVARHNDSVNDYWICDHGRYTYDYILGPERSLEYRPQAPAGVPALLAGKLKSIVDEHGADSLGVVASAFMSNESLYLLGALLQELGVPGENIAASAREDGQEETFKGGFKISADRNPNRGGVEAILGGDAFTTHHDSLLEKAKASKLRGLLLVSDLPGQQLSTEWIEALGTVEFGLVFLLENDSRIPASTCLVPATAFSERDGTIINEDGQLQLVRAATQLPRGVLAIEDLLQEALVELGARKARVSPRGLFDEMAGVIPGLGGISHSDLGRTGINIREVKK
;
A
#
# COMPACT_ATOMS: atom_id res chain seq x y z
N LEU A 1 -21.64 -20.63 15.07
CA LEU A 1 -21.43 -20.89 16.50
C LEU A 1 -22.76 -20.99 17.23
N THR A 2 -22.87 -21.94 18.14
CA THR A 2 -24.07 -22.15 18.99
C THR A 2 -23.66 -22.65 20.36
N MET A 3 -24.58 -22.53 21.32
CA MET A 3 -24.43 -23.16 22.63
C MET A 3 -24.91 -24.62 22.54
N VAL A 4 -24.03 -25.55 22.81
CA VAL A 4 -24.33 -26.98 22.89
C VAL A 4 -24.37 -27.40 24.35
N ASN A 5 -25.34 -28.22 24.72
CA ASN A 5 -25.64 -28.66 26.10
C ASN A 5 -26.17 -27.52 27.00
N ARG A 6 -26.29 -27.78 28.30
CA ARG A 6 -26.84 -26.86 29.32
C ARG A 6 -26.05 -26.97 30.63
N GLY A 7 -26.13 -25.91 31.42
CA GLY A 7 -25.52 -25.81 32.75
C GLY A 7 -23.99 -25.89 32.69
N ASP A 8 -23.39 -26.69 33.54
CA ASP A 8 -21.96 -26.89 33.67
C ASP A 8 -21.30 -27.60 32.46
N ARG A 9 -22.10 -28.18 31.57
CA ARG A 9 -21.65 -28.84 30.34
C ARG A 9 -21.89 -27.96 29.09
N ALA A 10 -22.31 -26.74 29.25
CA ALA A 10 -22.53 -25.85 28.12
C ALA A 10 -21.18 -25.47 27.45
N ILE A 11 -21.07 -25.70 26.16
CA ILE A 11 -19.92 -25.32 25.33
C ILE A 11 -20.37 -24.48 24.15
N VAL A 12 -19.49 -23.63 23.67
CA VAL A 12 -19.65 -22.94 22.40
C VAL A 12 -19.00 -23.78 21.32
N ASP A 13 -19.75 -24.19 20.32
CA ASP A 13 -19.26 -25.08 19.27
C ASP A 13 -19.93 -24.81 17.93
N VAL A 14 -19.45 -25.45 16.89
CA VAL A 14 -20.06 -25.50 15.55
C VAL A 14 -20.70 -26.89 15.34
N PHE A 15 -21.65 -26.97 14.42
CA PHE A 15 -22.22 -28.26 14.06
C PHE A 15 -21.14 -29.14 13.41
N PRO A 16 -21.01 -30.44 13.80
CA PRO A 16 -20.00 -31.34 13.23
C PRO A 16 -20.05 -31.34 11.69
N GLY A 17 -18.89 -31.12 11.07
CA GLY A 17 -18.73 -31.04 9.61
C GLY A 17 -19.07 -29.68 9.00
N TYR A 18 -19.47 -28.70 9.80
CA TYR A 18 -19.74 -27.31 9.35
C TYR A 18 -18.80 -26.34 10.06
N PRO A 19 -17.58 -26.17 9.55
CA PRO A 19 -16.62 -25.20 10.13
C PRO A 19 -17.19 -23.77 10.10
N LEU A 20 -16.66 -22.89 10.93
CA LEU A 20 -16.99 -21.47 10.92
C LEU A 20 -16.35 -20.83 9.68
N GLN A 21 -17.09 -20.81 8.58
CA GLN A 21 -16.68 -20.23 7.30
C GLN A 21 -17.44 -18.95 7.04
N ASN A 22 -17.05 -17.87 7.69
CA ASN A 22 -17.62 -16.54 7.46
C ASN A 22 -16.47 -15.56 7.34
N PRO A 23 -16.48 -14.63 6.39
CA PRO A 23 -15.40 -13.63 6.21
C PRO A 23 -15.12 -12.75 7.44
N LEU A 24 -15.97 -12.83 8.47
CA LEU A 24 -15.81 -12.10 9.73
C LEU A 24 -15.54 -13.03 10.93
N SER A 25 -15.23 -14.31 10.71
CA SER A 25 -15.13 -15.31 11.78
C SER A 25 -14.04 -14.99 12.80
N GLY A 26 -12.93 -14.39 12.40
CA GLY A 26 -11.86 -13.96 13.30
C GLY A 26 -12.29 -12.93 14.35
N ASN A 27 -13.39 -12.19 14.14
CA ASN A 27 -13.85 -11.22 15.14
C ASN A 27 -14.40 -11.88 16.42
N VAL A 28 -14.77 -13.15 16.38
CA VAL A 28 -15.19 -13.88 17.59
C VAL A 28 -14.04 -14.04 18.59
N VAL A 29 -12.81 -14.06 18.10
CA VAL A 29 -11.59 -14.09 18.92
C VAL A 29 -11.43 -12.78 19.69
N ASP A 30 -11.66 -11.63 19.03
CA ASP A 30 -11.57 -10.31 19.66
C ASP A 30 -12.66 -10.08 20.69
N ILE A 31 -13.83 -10.67 20.49
CA ILE A 31 -15.00 -10.51 21.39
C ILE A 31 -14.87 -11.44 22.62
N CYS A 32 -14.13 -12.54 22.52
CA CYS A 32 -14.03 -13.52 23.60
C CYS A 32 -13.18 -13.00 24.78
N PRO A 33 -13.78 -12.63 25.93
CA PRO A 33 -13.05 -11.96 27.01
C PRO A 33 -12.16 -12.89 27.83
N VAL A 34 -12.30 -14.21 27.67
CA VAL A 34 -11.65 -15.22 28.52
C VAL A 34 -10.59 -16.05 27.78
N GLY A 35 -10.31 -15.74 26.50
CA GLY A 35 -9.32 -16.47 25.72
C GLY A 35 -9.71 -17.94 25.45
N ALA A 36 -11.02 -18.26 25.44
CA ALA A 36 -11.51 -19.59 25.08
C ALA A 36 -11.56 -19.79 23.57
N LEU A 37 -11.75 -18.69 22.82
CA LEU A 37 -11.64 -18.66 21.37
C LEU A 37 -10.34 -17.94 21.02
N ILE A 38 -9.46 -18.61 20.32
CA ILE A 38 -8.11 -18.13 20.00
C ILE A 38 -7.88 -18.35 18.50
N SER A 39 -7.19 -17.41 17.85
CA SER A 39 -6.70 -17.64 16.50
C SER A 39 -5.60 -18.69 16.52
N GLU A 40 -5.66 -19.66 15.62
CA GLU A 40 -4.66 -20.71 15.48
C GLU A 40 -3.30 -20.10 15.12
N ASP A 41 -3.26 -19.08 14.26
CA ASP A 41 -2.04 -18.38 13.85
C ASP A 41 -1.34 -17.66 15.00
N PHE A 42 -2.11 -17.23 16.01
CA PHE A 42 -1.56 -16.54 17.18
C PHE A 42 -1.24 -17.50 18.34
N LEU A 43 -1.77 -18.72 18.31
CA LEU A 43 -1.61 -19.68 19.41
C LEU A 43 -0.13 -19.97 19.65
N TYR A 44 0.34 -19.73 20.88
CA TYR A 44 1.73 -19.88 21.34
C TYR A 44 2.77 -18.95 20.69
N GLN A 45 2.37 -17.98 19.87
CA GLN A 45 3.30 -17.06 19.19
C GLN A 45 3.82 -15.97 20.14
N ALA A 46 2.96 -15.41 20.96
CA ALA A 46 3.30 -14.27 21.83
C ALA A 46 2.43 -14.23 23.09
N ARG A 47 2.88 -13.42 24.06
CA ARG A 47 2.05 -12.99 25.18
C ARG A 47 1.62 -11.55 24.91
N VAL A 48 0.31 -11.28 24.94
CA VAL A 48 -0.28 -9.97 24.56
C VAL A 48 0.32 -8.75 25.28
N TRP A 49 0.85 -8.91 26.46
CA TRP A 49 1.47 -7.81 27.22
C TRP A 49 2.91 -7.51 26.84
N TYR A 50 3.54 -8.33 25.98
CA TYR A 50 4.86 -8.05 25.40
C TYR A 50 4.78 -7.44 24.01
N GLU A 51 3.60 -7.41 23.42
CA GLU A 51 3.39 -6.86 22.08
C GLU A 51 3.42 -5.33 22.09
N LYS A 52 4.11 -4.77 21.11
CA LYS A 52 3.96 -3.37 20.74
C LYS A 52 2.71 -3.24 19.87
N LYS A 53 1.85 -2.28 20.22
CA LYS A 53 0.61 -1.98 19.51
C LYS A 53 0.76 -0.72 18.69
N THR A 54 0.44 -0.78 17.41
CA THR A 54 0.55 0.36 16.49
C THR A 54 -0.76 0.55 15.76
N ASP A 55 -1.36 1.73 15.91
CA ASP A 55 -2.56 2.13 15.17
C ASP A 55 -2.21 2.31 13.69
N SER A 56 -2.97 1.67 12.79
CA SER A 56 -2.77 1.77 11.36
C SER A 56 -4.09 1.55 10.61
N VAL A 57 -4.01 1.33 9.30
CA VAL A 57 -5.14 1.09 8.41
C VAL A 57 -4.90 -0.20 7.63
N CYS A 58 -5.95 -0.99 7.45
CA CYS A 58 -5.93 -2.21 6.66
C CYS A 58 -5.65 -1.89 5.17
N HIS A 59 -4.83 -2.70 4.54
CA HIS A 59 -4.34 -2.52 3.17
C HIS A 59 -4.99 -3.46 2.14
N GLU A 60 -6.06 -4.19 2.50
CA GLU A 60 -6.60 -5.26 1.64
C GLU A 60 -7.69 -4.80 0.67
N CYS A 61 -8.40 -3.73 0.97
CA CYS A 61 -9.43 -3.19 0.10
C CYS A 61 -9.65 -1.69 0.32
N ALA A 62 -10.41 -1.05 -0.57
CA ALA A 62 -10.70 0.37 -0.54
C ALA A 62 -11.54 0.82 0.68
N ARG A 63 -12.06 -0.10 1.49
CA ARG A 63 -12.74 0.24 2.74
C ARG A 63 -11.83 0.93 3.75
N GLY A 64 -10.55 0.52 3.82
CA GLY A 64 -9.56 1.14 4.70
C GLY A 64 -9.91 1.00 6.19
N CYS A 65 -10.25 -0.20 6.65
CA CYS A 65 -10.60 -0.48 8.05
C CYS A 65 -9.48 -0.05 8.99
N ASN A 66 -9.85 0.59 10.09
CA ASN A 66 -8.89 0.92 11.14
C ASN A 66 -8.46 -0.33 11.89
N VAL A 67 -7.16 -0.50 12.06
CA VAL A 67 -6.57 -1.68 12.68
C VAL A 67 -5.51 -1.29 13.72
N GLU A 68 -5.25 -2.21 14.64
CA GLU A 68 -4.09 -2.22 15.50
C GLU A 68 -3.17 -3.38 15.04
N ILE A 69 -1.97 -3.04 14.59
CA ILE A 69 -0.95 -4.03 14.24
C ILE A 69 -0.15 -4.31 15.51
N GLN A 70 -0.12 -5.58 15.90
CA GLN A 70 0.56 -6.03 17.11
C GLN A 70 1.82 -6.79 16.73
N THR A 71 2.96 -6.31 17.26
CA THR A 71 4.29 -6.80 16.89
C THR A 71 5.09 -7.26 18.09
N LEU A 72 5.92 -8.27 17.89
CA LEU A 72 6.92 -8.74 18.85
C LEU A 72 8.22 -9.03 18.09
N HIS A 73 9.36 -8.53 18.60
CA HIS A 73 10.68 -8.69 17.98
C HIS A 73 10.74 -8.23 16.52
N ASN A 74 10.03 -7.14 16.20
CA ASN A 74 9.91 -6.58 14.85
C ASN A 74 9.13 -7.45 13.85
N GLU A 75 8.34 -8.41 14.30
CA GLU A 75 7.49 -9.26 13.48
C GLU A 75 6.02 -8.98 13.79
N VAL A 76 5.18 -8.92 12.78
CA VAL A 76 3.73 -8.84 12.93
C VAL A 76 3.25 -10.19 13.48
N LYS A 77 2.55 -10.15 14.62
CA LYS A 77 2.00 -11.35 15.27
C LYS A 77 0.50 -11.46 15.07
N ARG A 78 -0.19 -10.34 14.96
CA ARG A 78 -1.61 -10.29 14.58
C ARG A 78 -2.05 -8.87 14.18
N VAL A 79 -3.16 -8.80 13.47
CA VAL A 79 -3.88 -7.59 13.14
C VAL A 79 -5.27 -7.69 13.72
N VAL A 80 -5.68 -6.72 14.53
CA VAL A 80 -6.99 -6.68 15.18
C VAL A 80 -7.75 -5.44 14.77
N ALA A 81 -9.10 -5.52 14.83
CA ALA A 81 -9.94 -4.37 14.56
C ALA A 81 -9.71 -3.26 15.58
N ARG A 82 -9.67 -2.02 15.13
CA ARG A 82 -9.67 -0.82 15.96
C ARG A 82 -10.93 -0.02 15.64
N HIS A 83 -11.64 0.39 16.67
CA HIS A 83 -12.92 1.08 16.54
C HIS A 83 -12.82 2.38 15.74
N ASN A 84 -13.68 2.53 14.74
CA ASN A 84 -13.94 3.77 14.03
C ASN A 84 -15.38 3.77 13.47
N ASP A 85 -16.26 4.58 14.06
CA ASP A 85 -17.66 4.69 13.66
C ASP A 85 -17.84 5.09 12.18
N SER A 86 -16.91 5.86 11.64
CA SER A 86 -17.02 6.36 10.26
C SER A 86 -16.57 5.34 9.20
N VAL A 87 -15.87 4.26 9.59
CA VAL A 87 -15.27 3.32 8.63
C VAL A 87 -15.72 1.89 8.88
N ASN A 88 -15.31 1.28 9.98
CA ASN A 88 -15.45 -0.16 10.20
C ASN A 88 -16.11 -0.54 11.52
N ASP A 89 -16.58 0.44 12.30
CA ASP A 89 -17.08 0.20 13.66
C ASP A 89 -16.07 -0.64 14.45
N TYR A 90 -16.41 -1.84 14.88
CA TYR A 90 -15.52 -2.79 15.59
C TYR A 90 -15.07 -3.96 14.71
N TRP A 91 -15.29 -3.91 13.41
CA TRP A 91 -15.12 -5.06 12.53
C TRP A 91 -13.86 -4.99 11.66
N ILE A 92 -13.32 -6.15 11.34
CA ILE A 92 -12.35 -6.38 10.26
C ILE A 92 -12.66 -7.74 9.63
N CYS A 93 -12.50 -7.86 8.32
CA CYS A 93 -12.65 -9.15 7.65
C CYS A 93 -11.43 -10.04 7.90
N ASP A 94 -11.64 -11.35 7.76
CA ASP A 94 -10.57 -12.34 7.99
C ASP A 94 -9.43 -12.16 6.99
N HIS A 95 -9.72 -11.71 5.76
CA HIS A 95 -8.68 -11.38 4.80
C HIS A 95 -7.76 -10.27 5.33
N GLY A 96 -8.30 -9.13 5.75
CA GLY A 96 -7.50 -8.04 6.35
C GLY A 96 -6.82 -8.41 7.66
N ARG A 97 -7.31 -9.46 8.34
CA ARG A 97 -6.76 -9.94 9.60
C ARG A 97 -5.53 -10.84 9.42
N TYR A 98 -5.54 -11.71 8.39
CA TYR A 98 -4.57 -12.81 8.25
C TYR A 98 -3.59 -12.63 7.09
N THR A 99 -3.79 -11.66 6.21
CA THR A 99 -2.89 -11.44 5.06
C THR A 99 -1.70 -10.59 5.47
N TYR A 100 -0.76 -11.13 6.20
CA TYR A 100 0.51 -10.47 6.55
C TYR A 100 1.74 -11.37 6.46
N ASP A 101 1.59 -12.64 6.17
CA ASP A 101 2.69 -13.62 6.11
C ASP A 101 3.73 -13.27 5.04
N TYR A 102 3.31 -12.59 3.97
CA TYR A 102 4.21 -12.16 2.90
C TYR A 102 5.34 -11.23 3.39
N ILE A 103 5.15 -10.52 4.52
CA ILE A 103 6.13 -9.55 5.05
C ILE A 103 7.46 -10.24 5.35
N LEU A 104 7.41 -11.45 5.90
CA LEU A 104 8.56 -12.27 6.23
C LEU A 104 8.64 -13.54 5.38
N GLY A 105 7.80 -13.65 4.36
CA GLY A 105 7.73 -14.79 3.47
C GLY A 105 9.00 -14.94 2.62
N PRO A 106 9.28 -16.17 2.13
CA PRO A 106 10.46 -16.45 1.30
C PRO A 106 10.46 -15.73 -0.04
N GLU A 107 9.29 -15.32 -0.51
CA GLU A 107 9.14 -14.59 -1.77
C GLU A 107 9.41 -13.08 -1.61
N ARG A 108 9.61 -12.58 -0.40
CA ARG A 108 9.90 -11.17 -0.14
C ARG A 108 11.16 -10.73 -0.87
N SER A 109 11.05 -9.69 -1.71
CA SER A 109 12.19 -9.08 -2.39
C SER A 109 12.96 -8.16 -1.45
N LEU A 110 14.24 -8.46 -1.23
CA LEU A 110 15.14 -7.68 -0.36
C LEU A 110 16.42 -7.26 -1.08
N GLU A 111 16.60 -7.65 -2.33
CA GLU A 111 17.82 -7.42 -3.08
C GLU A 111 17.67 -6.29 -4.09
N TYR A 112 18.70 -5.45 -4.17
CA TYR A 112 18.83 -4.43 -5.20
C TYR A 112 19.55 -4.98 -6.43
N ARG A 113 19.15 -4.53 -7.60
CA ARG A 113 19.83 -4.78 -8.87
C ARG A 113 19.90 -3.47 -9.67
N PRO A 114 21.07 -2.95 -10.06
CA PRO A 114 22.40 -3.39 -9.62
C PRO A 114 22.61 -3.12 -8.12
N GLN A 115 23.56 -3.83 -7.54
CA GLN A 115 23.83 -3.78 -6.09
C GLN A 115 24.32 -2.38 -5.67
N ALA A 116 23.74 -1.84 -4.68
CA ALA A 116 24.07 -0.81 -3.70
C ALA A 116 22.91 0.18 -3.48
N PRO A 117 22.20 0.10 -2.35
CA PRO A 117 21.04 0.98 -2.07
C PRO A 117 21.42 2.48 -2.07
N ALA A 118 22.60 2.83 -1.59
CA ALA A 118 23.04 4.22 -1.49
C ALA A 118 23.19 4.96 -2.84
N GLY A 119 23.35 4.24 -3.95
CA GLY A 119 23.48 4.84 -5.30
C GLY A 119 22.17 4.89 -6.08
N VAL A 120 21.10 4.28 -5.58
CA VAL A 120 19.82 4.18 -6.31
C VAL A 120 19.17 5.54 -6.57
N PRO A 121 19.11 6.50 -5.63
CA PRO A 121 18.52 7.81 -5.90
C PRO A 121 19.23 8.57 -7.04
N ALA A 122 20.55 8.62 -7.01
CA ALA A 122 21.36 9.26 -8.06
C ALA A 122 21.25 8.53 -9.41
N LEU A 123 21.22 7.17 -9.38
CA LEU A 123 21.00 6.36 -10.58
C LEU A 123 19.63 6.65 -11.18
N LEU A 124 18.58 6.65 -10.36
CA LEU A 124 17.20 6.95 -10.79
C LEU A 124 17.14 8.34 -11.42
N ALA A 125 17.53 9.38 -10.69
CA ALA A 125 17.50 10.76 -11.15
C ALA A 125 18.32 10.94 -12.46
N GLY A 126 19.55 10.44 -12.49
CA GLY A 126 20.44 10.55 -13.65
C GLY A 126 19.91 9.83 -14.88
N LYS A 127 19.41 8.60 -14.72
CA LYS A 127 18.87 7.81 -15.84
C LYS A 127 17.57 8.39 -16.39
N LEU A 128 16.64 8.78 -15.52
CA LEU A 128 15.41 9.41 -15.98
C LEU A 128 15.67 10.70 -16.71
N LYS A 129 16.57 11.54 -16.17
CA LYS A 129 16.97 12.79 -16.82
C LYS A 129 17.64 12.54 -18.17
N SER A 130 18.58 11.61 -18.27
CA SER A 130 19.24 11.26 -19.54
C SER A 130 18.23 10.85 -20.62
N ILE A 131 17.27 10.00 -20.27
CA ILE A 131 16.21 9.58 -21.20
C ILE A 131 15.38 10.74 -21.68
N VAL A 132 14.96 11.62 -20.77
CA VAL A 132 14.17 12.80 -21.12
C VAL A 132 14.98 13.77 -22.00
N ASP A 133 16.25 14.02 -21.68
CA ASP A 133 17.14 14.90 -22.44
C ASP A 133 17.42 14.34 -23.86
N GLU A 134 17.52 13.02 -24.03
CA GLU A 134 17.87 12.37 -25.29
C GLU A 134 16.64 12.07 -26.17
N HIS A 135 15.52 11.69 -25.56
CA HIS A 135 14.35 11.14 -26.28
C HIS A 135 13.06 11.94 -26.04
N GLY A 136 13.11 12.94 -25.14
CA GLY A 136 11.92 13.70 -24.75
C GLY A 136 11.10 13.05 -23.63
N ALA A 137 10.34 13.84 -22.92
CA ALA A 137 9.56 13.41 -21.75
C ALA A 137 8.45 12.37 -22.09
N ASP A 138 7.95 12.39 -23.31
CA ASP A 138 6.96 11.42 -23.83
C ASP A 138 7.50 9.97 -23.89
N SER A 139 8.82 9.80 -23.89
CA SER A 139 9.47 8.48 -23.93
C SER A 139 9.56 7.79 -22.57
N LEU A 140 9.16 8.47 -21.50
CA LEU A 140 9.14 7.93 -20.15
C LEU A 140 7.71 7.56 -19.74
N GLY A 141 7.54 6.33 -19.26
CA GLY A 141 6.29 5.80 -18.73
C GLY A 141 6.41 5.39 -17.27
N VAL A 142 5.36 5.60 -16.49
CA VAL A 142 5.33 5.26 -15.07
C VAL A 142 4.01 4.59 -14.72
N VAL A 143 4.09 3.46 -13.99
CA VAL A 143 2.92 2.80 -13.40
C VAL A 143 3.09 2.81 -11.89
N ALA A 144 2.35 3.68 -11.23
CA ALA A 144 2.22 3.73 -9.78
C ALA A 144 1.34 2.58 -9.26
N SER A 145 1.19 2.49 -7.95
CA SER A 145 0.34 1.48 -7.30
C SER A 145 -0.64 2.14 -6.34
N ALA A 146 -1.84 1.59 -6.27
CA ALA A 146 -2.85 1.97 -5.28
C ALA A 146 -2.51 1.51 -3.84
N PHE A 147 -1.38 0.87 -3.63
CA PHE A 147 -0.83 0.56 -2.31
C PHE A 147 0.12 1.64 -1.80
N MET A 148 0.65 2.48 -2.68
CA MET A 148 1.48 3.61 -2.27
C MET A 148 0.73 4.54 -1.32
N SER A 149 1.46 5.18 -0.38
CA SER A 149 0.92 6.27 0.43
C SER A 149 0.64 7.50 -0.44
N ASN A 150 -0.19 8.42 0.05
CA ASN A 150 -0.41 9.70 -0.62
C ASN A 150 0.89 10.48 -0.79
N GLU A 151 1.76 10.41 0.22
CA GLU A 151 3.07 11.06 0.22
C GLU A 151 4.00 10.48 -0.85
N SER A 152 4.01 9.15 -1.02
CA SER A 152 4.77 8.50 -2.09
C SER A 152 4.25 8.89 -3.47
N LEU A 153 2.93 8.91 -3.65
CA LEU A 153 2.28 9.33 -4.90
C LEU A 153 2.59 10.80 -5.22
N TYR A 154 2.55 11.67 -4.21
CA TYR A 154 2.88 13.09 -4.34
C TYR A 154 4.34 13.28 -4.77
N LEU A 155 5.29 12.60 -4.11
CA LEU A 155 6.70 12.67 -4.47
C LEU A 155 6.98 12.13 -5.88
N LEU A 156 6.32 11.03 -6.25
CA LEU A 156 6.42 10.48 -7.60
C LEU A 156 5.88 11.49 -8.62
N GLY A 157 4.71 12.08 -8.37
CA GLY A 157 4.14 13.13 -9.20
C GLY A 157 5.07 14.34 -9.34
N ALA A 158 5.68 14.80 -8.23
CA ALA A 158 6.63 15.90 -8.24
C ALA A 158 7.90 15.58 -9.05
N LEU A 159 8.42 14.36 -8.93
CA LEU A 159 9.57 13.88 -9.74
C LEU A 159 9.26 13.92 -11.23
N LEU A 160 8.08 13.43 -11.62
CA LEU A 160 7.66 13.37 -13.01
C LEU A 160 7.34 14.76 -13.58
N GLN A 161 6.78 15.64 -12.78
CA GLN A 161 6.54 17.04 -13.14
C GLN A 161 7.86 17.78 -13.39
N GLU A 162 8.87 17.57 -12.54
CA GLU A 162 10.22 18.15 -12.73
C GLU A 162 10.85 17.70 -14.04
N LEU A 163 10.60 16.45 -14.44
CA LEU A 163 11.08 15.88 -15.70
C LEU A 163 10.19 16.23 -16.90
N GLY A 164 9.08 16.93 -16.70
CA GLY A 164 8.14 17.33 -17.76
C GLY A 164 7.35 16.15 -18.34
N VAL A 165 7.22 15.04 -17.63
CA VAL A 165 6.48 13.84 -18.10
C VAL A 165 5.00 14.18 -18.19
N PRO A 166 4.33 13.94 -19.34
CA PRO A 166 2.91 14.23 -19.49
C PRO A 166 2.05 13.31 -18.62
N GLY A 167 0.94 13.85 -18.09
CA GLY A 167 0.05 13.09 -17.18
C GLY A 167 -0.48 11.79 -17.77
N GLU A 168 -0.68 11.73 -19.08
CA GLU A 168 -1.12 10.52 -19.79
C GLU A 168 -0.08 9.38 -19.79
N ASN A 169 1.18 9.67 -19.44
CA ASN A 169 2.23 8.68 -19.26
C ASN A 169 2.38 8.24 -17.80
N ILE A 170 1.49 8.68 -16.93
CA ILE A 170 1.43 8.31 -15.53
C ILE A 170 0.15 7.48 -15.33
N ALA A 171 0.33 6.18 -15.21
CA ALA A 171 -0.74 5.21 -14.94
C ALA A 171 -0.67 4.69 -13.51
N ALA A 172 -1.69 3.96 -13.09
CA ALA A 172 -1.69 3.23 -11.83
C ALA A 172 -2.12 1.78 -12.05
N SER A 173 -1.44 0.87 -11.39
CA SER A 173 -1.87 -0.53 -11.31
C SER A 173 -2.95 -0.69 -10.24
N ALA A 174 -3.91 -1.57 -10.52
CA ALA A 174 -4.98 -1.92 -9.61
C ALA A 174 -5.09 -3.44 -9.48
N ARG A 175 -5.49 -3.90 -8.30
CA ARG A 175 -6.02 -5.26 -8.16
C ARG A 175 -7.37 -5.35 -8.83
N GLU A 176 -7.70 -6.54 -9.36
CA GLU A 176 -9.04 -6.83 -9.83
C GLU A 176 -10.06 -6.69 -8.68
N ASP A 177 -11.24 -6.21 -9.02
CA ASP A 177 -12.33 -6.09 -8.06
C ASP A 177 -12.78 -7.47 -7.59
N GLY A 178 -13.05 -7.57 -6.29
CA GLY A 178 -13.66 -8.74 -5.69
C GLY A 178 -15.19 -8.66 -5.68
N GLN A 179 -15.79 -9.44 -4.82
CA GLN A 179 -17.22 -9.32 -4.55
C GLN A 179 -17.45 -8.38 -3.37
N GLU A 180 -18.45 -7.51 -3.49
CA GLU A 180 -18.94 -6.72 -2.37
C GLU A 180 -19.79 -7.60 -1.45
N GLU A 181 -19.53 -7.52 -0.16
CA GLU A 181 -20.34 -8.19 0.85
C GLU A 181 -20.77 -7.19 1.92
N THR A 182 -22.08 -7.12 2.17
CA THR A 182 -22.64 -6.28 3.24
C THR A 182 -23.25 -7.17 4.33
N PHE A 183 -22.86 -6.94 5.57
CA PHE A 183 -23.26 -7.72 6.72
C PHE A 183 -24.35 -7.00 7.55
N LYS A 184 -25.09 -7.78 8.35
CA LYS A 184 -26.00 -7.20 9.34
C LYS A 184 -25.22 -6.29 10.28
N GLY A 185 -25.72 -5.08 10.50
CA GLY A 185 -25.02 -4.04 11.28
C GLY A 185 -24.25 -3.03 10.43
N GLY A 186 -24.26 -3.19 9.09
CA GLY A 186 -23.74 -2.17 8.16
C GLY A 186 -22.27 -2.30 7.81
N PHE A 187 -21.52 -3.26 8.38
CA PHE A 187 -20.15 -3.51 7.94
C PHE A 187 -20.15 -4.03 6.50
N LYS A 188 -19.21 -3.51 5.72
CA LYS A 188 -19.06 -3.81 4.30
C LYS A 188 -17.62 -4.22 3.99
N ILE A 189 -17.46 -5.30 3.24
CA ILE A 189 -16.21 -5.62 2.53
C ILE A 189 -16.33 -5.03 1.14
N SER A 190 -15.44 -4.11 0.78
CA SER A 190 -15.47 -3.46 -0.54
C SER A 190 -15.12 -4.44 -1.66
N ALA A 191 -15.79 -4.31 -2.81
CA ALA A 191 -15.39 -4.97 -4.04
C ALA A 191 -14.02 -4.48 -4.50
N ASP A 192 -13.77 -3.18 -4.42
CA ASP A 192 -12.49 -2.57 -4.77
C ASP A 192 -11.38 -3.02 -3.81
N ARG A 193 -10.36 -3.69 -4.36
CA ARG A 193 -9.21 -4.23 -3.62
C ARG A 193 -8.01 -3.27 -3.56
N ASN A 194 -8.23 -2.00 -3.82
CA ASN A 194 -7.20 -0.97 -3.92
C ASN A 194 -7.32 0.03 -2.76
N PRO A 195 -6.52 -0.12 -1.69
CA PRO A 195 -6.74 0.59 -0.41
C PRO A 195 -6.60 2.11 -0.51
N ASN A 196 -5.76 2.61 -1.42
CA ASN A 196 -5.56 4.04 -1.63
C ASN A 196 -6.05 4.51 -3.00
N ARG A 197 -7.17 3.95 -3.49
CA ARG A 197 -7.78 4.43 -4.75
C ARG A 197 -8.05 5.94 -4.70
N GLY A 198 -8.66 6.41 -3.62
CA GLY A 198 -8.97 7.83 -3.47
C GLY A 198 -7.74 8.73 -3.49
N GLY A 199 -6.59 8.26 -2.97
CA GLY A 199 -5.33 8.98 -3.04
C GLY A 199 -4.75 9.05 -4.46
N VAL A 200 -4.79 7.94 -5.21
CA VAL A 200 -4.37 7.95 -6.63
C VAL A 200 -5.24 8.91 -7.43
N GLU A 201 -6.56 8.85 -7.29
CA GLU A 201 -7.49 9.73 -7.99
C GLU A 201 -7.28 11.21 -7.64
N ALA A 202 -7.00 11.53 -6.38
CA ALA A 202 -6.76 12.90 -5.91
C ALA A 202 -5.42 13.46 -6.40
N ILE A 203 -4.38 12.63 -6.54
CA ILE A 203 -3.00 13.07 -6.81
C ILE A 203 -2.63 12.91 -8.28
N LEU A 204 -2.96 11.76 -8.89
CA LEU A 204 -2.60 11.44 -10.28
C LEU A 204 -3.77 11.61 -11.25
N GLY A 205 -4.99 11.76 -10.74
CA GLY A 205 -6.21 11.88 -11.54
C GLY A 205 -6.95 10.55 -11.72
N GLY A 206 -8.26 10.62 -11.97
CA GLY A 206 -9.14 9.45 -12.11
C GLY A 206 -8.82 8.57 -13.32
N ASP A 207 -8.22 9.15 -14.37
CA ASP A 207 -7.86 8.43 -15.61
C ASP A 207 -6.65 7.51 -15.46
N ALA A 208 -5.89 7.61 -14.34
CA ALA A 208 -4.67 6.85 -14.09
C ALA A 208 -4.91 5.32 -14.10
N PHE A 209 -6.06 4.85 -13.63
CA PHE A 209 -6.41 3.42 -13.60
C PHE A 209 -6.99 2.88 -14.90
N THR A 210 -7.38 3.73 -15.82
CA THR A 210 -8.14 3.37 -17.02
C THR A 210 -7.43 3.86 -18.29
N THR A 211 -7.82 5.02 -18.79
CA THR A 211 -7.35 5.56 -20.08
C THR A 211 -5.82 5.69 -20.13
N HIS A 212 -5.18 6.15 -19.04
CA HIS A 212 -3.72 6.28 -19.01
C HIS A 212 -3.04 4.92 -18.99
N HIS A 213 -3.55 3.96 -18.21
CA HIS A 213 -3.00 2.60 -18.15
C HIS A 213 -3.02 1.94 -19.54
N ASP A 214 -4.16 1.98 -20.22
CA ASP A 214 -4.32 1.36 -21.54
C ASP A 214 -3.45 2.06 -22.59
N SER A 215 -3.44 3.41 -22.60
CA SER A 215 -2.60 4.20 -23.50
C SER A 215 -1.11 3.94 -23.28
N LEU A 216 -0.67 3.86 -22.03
CA LEU A 216 0.72 3.60 -21.70
C LEU A 216 1.15 2.18 -22.12
N LEU A 217 0.28 1.20 -21.91
CA LEU A 217 0.53 -0.18 -22.36
C LEU A 217 0.64 -0.27 -23.89
N GLU A 218 -0.20 0.44 -24.63
CA GLU A 218 -0.09 0.54 -26.09
C GLU A 218 1.22 1.23 -26.54
N LYS A 219 1.64 2.31 -25.84
CA LYS A 219 2.94 2.95 -26.08
C LYS A 219 4.10 1.98 -25.84
N ALA A 220 4.01 1.18 -24.76
CA ALA A 220 5.00 0.16 -24.43
C ALA A 220 5.10 -0.93 -25.50
N LYS A 221 3.97 -1.52 -25.91
CA LYS A 221 3.88 -2.52 -26.99
C LYS A 221 4.40 -1.99 -28.33
N ALA A 222 4.18 -0.72 -28.60
CA ALA A 222 4.68 -0.06 -29.81
C ALA A 222 6.17 0.35 -29.72
N SER A 223 6.90 0.00 -28.64
CA SER A 223 8.31 0.36 -28.38
C SER A 223 8.57 1.87 -28.44
N LYS A 224 7.58 2.67 -28.06
CA LYS A 224 7.68 4.14 -28.00
C LYS A 224 8.31 4.62 -26.72
N LEU A 225 8.30 3.79 -25.66
CA LEU A 225 8.93 4.10 -24.38
C LEU A 225 10.42 3.73 -24.42
N ARG A 226 11.24 4.60 -23.83
CA ARG A 226 12.67 4.38 -23.58
C ARG A 226 12.97 4.17 -22.11
N GLY A 227 12.15 4.74 -21.23
CA GLY A 227 12.19 4.52 -19.80
C GLY A 227 10.87 4.01 -19.28
N LEU A 228 10.92 3.07 -18.35
CA LEU A 228 9.73 2.51 -17.69
C LEU A 228 9.99 2.30 -16.20
N LEU A 229 9.17 2.96 -15.37
CA LEU A 229 9.17 2.81 -13.93
C LEU A 229 7.89 2.10 -13.50
N LEU A 230 8.01 0.98 -12.83
CA LEU A 230 6.85 0.22 -12.31
C LEU A 230 6.92 0.09 -10.78
N VAL A 231 5.77 0.23 -10.13
CA VAL A 231 5.61 -0.07 -8.70
C VAL A 231 4.77 -1.34 -8.56
N SER A 232 5.40 -2.42 -8.10
CA SER A 232 4.81 -3.73 -7.86
C SER A 232 4.91 -4.07 -6.36
N ASP A 233 4.17 -3.32 -5.56
CA ASP A 233 4.13 -3.42 -4.09
C ASP A 233 2.83 -4.10 -3.58
N LEU A 234 2.06 -4.68 -4.48
CA LEU A 234 0.81 -5.40 -4.20
C LEU A 234 1.13 -6.85 -3.79
N PRO A 235 0.84 -7.27 -2.54
CA PRO A 235 1.09 -8.64 -2.10
C PRO A 235 0.29 -9.66 -2.93
N GLY A 236 0.97 -10.75 -3.34
CA GLY A 236 0.36 -11.83 -4.11
C GLY A 236 0.02 -11.48 -5.57
N GLN A 237 0.40 -10.29 -6.04
CA GLN A 237 0.16 -9.87 -7.42
C GLN A 237 1.49 -9.72 -8.18
N GLN A 238 1.69 -10.57 -9.16
CA GLN A 238 2.82 -10.47 -10.08
C GLN A 238 2.53 -9.46 -11.20
N LEU A 239 3.58 -8.90 -11.79
CA LEU A 239 3.48 -8.08 -13.00
C LEU A 239 2.84 -8.88 -14.15
N SER A 240 2.00 -8.23 -14.96
CA SER A 240 1.45 -8.87 -16.14
C SER A 240 2.54 -9.18 -17.16
N THR A 241 2.27 -10.14 -18.04
CA THR A 241 3.22 -10.55 -19.10
C THR A 241 3.59 -9.36 -20.00
N GLU A 242 2.62 -8.51 -20.29
CA GLU A 242 2.82 -7.33 -21.14
C GLU A 242 3.82 -6.35 -20.53
N TRP A 243 3.76 -6.10 -19.21
CA TRP A 243 4.73 -5.23 -18.54
C TRP A 243 6.12 -5.87 -18.45
N ILE A 244 6.19 -7.20 -18.28
CA ILE A 244 7.47 -7.92 -18.33
C ILE A 244 8.11 -7.80 -19.71
N GLU A 245 7.34 -7.98 -20.78
CA GLU A 245 7.80 -7.81 -22.17
C GLU A 245 8.27 -6.37 -22.43
N ALA A 246 7.49 -5.38 -21.97
CA ALA A 246 7.82 -3.96 -22.09
C ALA A 246 9.16 -3.64 -21.41
N LEU A 247 9.41 -4.16 -20.21
CA LEU A 247 10.69 -4.00 -19.51
C LEU A 247 11.88 -4.56 -20.31
N GLY A 248 11.66 -5.57 -21.15
CA GLY A 248 12.67 -6.13 -22.04
C GLY A 248 13.03 -5.25 -23.23
N THR A 249 12.20 -4.26 -23.56
CA THR A 249 12.36 -3.41 -24.76
C THR A 249 12.86 -2.00 -24.46
N VAL A 250 12.77 -1.53 -23.21
CA VAL A 250 13.19 -0.18 -22.82
C VAL A 250 14.69 -0.11 -22.55
N GLU A 251 15.27 1.06 -22.73
CA GLU A 251 16.69 1.33 -22.43
C GLU A 251 16.97 1.37 -20.93
N PHE A 252 15.97 1.81 -20.16
CA PHE A 252 16.02 1.82 -18.70
C PHE A 252 14.68 1.37 -18.13
N GLY A 253 14.68 0.22 -17.45
CA GLY A 253 13.58 -0.28 -16.64
C GLY A 253 13.93 -0.26 -15.17
N LEU A 254 13.01 0.20 -14.31
CA LEU A 254 13.13 0.10 -12.87
C LEU A 254 11.82 -0.40 -12.27
N VAL A 255 11.91 -1.38 -11.38
CA VAL A 255 10.76 -1.94 -10.66
C VAL A 255 10.98 -1.83 -9.17
N PHE A 256 10.06 -1.16 -8.47
CA PHE A 256 9.91 -1.32 -7.03
C PHE A 256 9.15 -2.63 -6.79
N LEU A 257 9.80 -3.59 -6.15
CA LEU A 257 9.31 -4.98 -6.11
C LEU A 257 9.14 -5.46 -4.67
N LEU A 258 7.90 -5.86 -4.31
CA LEU A 258 7.59 -6.42 -2.99
C LEU A 258 7.95 -7.90 -2.91
N GLU A 259 7.59 -8.67 -3.90
CA GLU A 259 7.79 -10.12 -3.99
C GLU A 259 8.60 -10.47 -5.24
N ASN A 260 9.50 -11.43 -5.12
CA ASN A 260 10.39 -11.82 -6.21
C ASN A 260 9.62 -12.33 -7.43
N ASP A 261 9.99 -11.82 -8.60
CA ASP A 261 9.46 -12.28 -9.89
C ASP A 261 10.62 -12.60 -10.84
N SER A 262 10.88 -13.88 -11.03
CA SER A 262 11.97 -14.39 -11.87
C SER A 262 11.81 -14.07 -13.36
N ARG A 263 10.65 -13.63 -13.79
CA ARG A 263 10.38 -13.25 -15.20
C ARG A 263 10.94 -11.88 -15.55
N ILE A 264 11.25 -11.03 -14.55
CA ILE A 264 11.78 -9.68 -14.78
C ILE A 264 13.14 -9.76 -15.44
N PRO A 265 13.36 -9.07 -16.60
CA PRO A 265 14.62 -9.10 -17.32
C PRO A 265 15.83 -8.74 -16.45
N ALA A 266 16.96 -9.39 -16.67
CA ALA A 266 18.20 -9.16 -15.91
C ALA A 266 18.74 -7.73 -16.05
N SER A 267 18.42 -7.03 -17.14
CA SER A 267 18.77 -5.63 -17.40
C SER A 267 17.97 -4.62 -16.58
N THR A 268 16.83 -5.04 -15.99
CA THR A 268 15.95 -4.17 -15.21
C THR A 268 16.54 -3.90 -13.83
N CYS A 269 16.51 -2.63 -13.40
CA CYS A 269 16.85 -2.26 -12.04
C CYS A 269 15.75 -2.72 -11.10
N LEU A 270 16.12 -3.37 -10.00
CA LEU A 270 15.18 -3.78 -8.94
C LEU A 270 15.48 -3.00 -7.67
N VAL A 271 14.41 -2.53 -7.03
CA VAL A 271 14.42 -1.85 -5.75
C VAL A 271 13.38 -2.53 -4.86
N PRO A 272 13.75 -3.03 -3.67
CA PRO A 272 12.78 -3.60 -2.74
C PRO A 272 11.69 -2.58 -2.38
N ALA A 273 10.43 -2.95 -2.52
CA ALA A 273 9.31 -2.14 -2.04
C ALA A 273 9.05 -2.41 -0.55
N THR A 274 8.43 -1.43 0.13
CA THR A 274 8.07 -1.53 1.55
C THR A 274 6.73 -2.24 1.72
N ALA A 275 6.64 -3.10 2.74
CA ALA A 275 5.37 -3.70 3.14
C ALA A 275 4.49 -2.69 3.92
N PHE A 276 3.20 -2.99 4.08
CA PHE A 276 2.26 -2.07 4.73
C PHE A 276 2.62 -1.73 6.18
N SER A 277 3.23 -2.68 6.90
CA SER A 277 3.64 -2.50 8.30
C SER A 277 4.95 -1.73 8.47
N GLU A 278 5.66 -1.44 7.38
CA GLU A 278 7.00 -0.84 7.37
C GLU A 278 7.00 0.64 6.99
N ARG A 279 5.85 1.22 6.66
CA ARG A 279 5.75 2.59 6.14
C ARG A 279 4.87 3.50 7.00
N ASP A 280 5.22 4.77 7.03
CA ASP A 280 4.41 5.87 7.54
C ASP A 280 3.84 6.66 6.36
N GLY A 281 2.64 7.20 6.53
CA GLY A 281 2.01 8.07 5.53
C GLY A 281 0.51 8.14 5.70
N THR A 282 -0.18 8.53 4.64
CA THR A 282 -1.63 8.62 4.62
C THR A 282 -2.23 7.88 3.42
N ILE A 283 -3.49 7.48 3.55
CA ILE A 283 -4.31 6.96 2.45
C ILE A 283 -5.68 7.62 2.47
N ILE A 284 -6.35 7.63 1.31
CA ILE A 284 -7.74 8.05 1.17
C ILE A 284 -8.56 6.85 0.71
N ASN A 285 -9.51 6.42 1.53
CA ASN A 285 -10.38 5.29 1.24
C ASN A 285 -11.49 5.64 0.22
N GLU A 286 -12.33 4.65 -0.14
CA GLU A 286 -13.43 4.80 -1.11
C GLU A 286 -14.48 5.86 -0.69
N ASP A 287 -14.65 6.09 0.61
CA ASP A 287 -15.60 7.07 1.15
C ASP A 287 -15.00 8.48 1.32
N GLY A 288 -13.72 8.66 0.97
CA GLY A 288 -13.00 9.93 1.12
C GLY A 288 -12.43 10.13 2.54
N GLN A 289 -12.31 9.08 3.33
CA GLN A 289 -11.67 9.15 4.65
C GLN A 289 -10.15 9.16 4.48
N LEU A 290 -9.53 10.28 4.81
CA LEU A 290 -8.08 10.46 4.86
C LEU A 290 -7.58 9.96 6.22
N GLN A 291 -6.72 8.95 6.21
CA GLN A 291 -6.31 8.20 7.39
C GLN A 291 -4.81 8.04 7.49
N LEU A 292 -4.28 7.98 8.73
CA LEU A 292 -2.86 7.74 9.00
C LEU A 292 -2.53 6.25 8.95
N VAL A 293 -1.57 5.90 8.12
CA VAL A 293 -0.85 4.63 8.14
C VAL A 293 0.43 4.84 8.96
N ARG A 294 0.72 3.92 9.88
CA ARG A 294 1.91 4.00 10.74
C ARG A 294 2.72 2.73 10.69
N ALA A 295 4.03 2.89 10.60
CA ALA A 295 4.97 1.79 10.64
C ALA A 295 4.91 1.06 11.99
N ALA A 296 4.57 -0.22 11.97
CA ALA A 296 4.56 -1.11 13.11
C ALA A 296 5.89 -1.88 13.24
N THR A 297 6.54 -2.14 12.11
CA THR A 297 7.83 -2.81 11.99
C THR A 297 8.88 -1.88 11.40
N GLN A 298 10.14 -2.17 11.69
CA GLN A 298 11.26 -1.49 11.05
C GLN A 298 11.50 -2.09 9.67
N LEU A 299 12.00 -1.28 8.76
CA LEU A 299 12.46 -1.75 7.46
C LEU A 299 13.53 -2.84 7.60
N PRO A 300 13.53 -3.85 6.74
CA PRO A 300 14.63 -4.79 6.64
C PRO A 300 15.96 -4.07 6.40
N ARG A 301 17.06 -4.64 6.91
CA ARG A 301 18.38 -4.02 6.78
C ARG A 301 18.74 -3.79 5.31
N GLY A 302 19.03 -2.54 4.99
CA GLY A 302 19.44 -2.13 3.64
C GLY A 302 18.28 -1.76 2.71
N VAL A 303 17.03 -1.97 3.11
CA VAL A 303 15.87 -1.49 2.35
C VAL A 303 15.63 -0.01 2.67
N LEU A 304 15.40 0.80 1.63
CA LEU A 304 15.04 2.21 1.74
C LEU A 304 13.52 2.37 1.59
N ALA A 305 12.94 3.26 2.38
CA ALA A 305 11.57 3.68 2.13
C ALA A 305 11.47 4.36 0.76
N ILE A 306 10.38 4.10 0.03
CA ILE A 306 10.18 4.70 -1.29
C ILE A 306 10.14 6.23 -1.20
N GLU A 307 9.56 6.79 -0.13
CA GLU A 307 9.51 8.22 0.14
C GLU A 307 10.91 8.82 0.29
N ASP A 308 11.79 8.12 0.99
CA ASP A 308 13.17 8.55 1.17
C ASP A 308 13.92 8.55 -0.16
N LEU A 309 13.76 7.49 -0.94
CA LEU A 309 14.40 7.34 -2.24
C LEU A 309 13.92 8.42 -3.22
N LEU A 310 12.61 8.69 -3.28
CA LEU A 310 12.06 9.72 -4.17
C LEU A 310 12.48 11.13 -3.74
N GLN A 311 12.53 11.41 -2.43
CA GLN A 311 13.04 12.69 -1.93
C GLN A 311 14.51 12.91 -2.29
N GLU A 312 15.35 11.88 -2.13
CA GLU A 312 16.77 11.95 -2.52
C GLU A 312 16.92 12.13 -4.03
N ALA A 313 16.14 11.42 -4.85
CA ALA A 313 16.14 11.63 -6.31
C ALA A 313 15.75 13.07 -6.70
N LEU A 314 14.79 13.68 -6.02
CA LEU A 314 14.43 15.10 -6.22
C LEU A 314 15.56 16.05 -5.79
N VAL A 315 16.33 15.70 -4.76
CA VAL A 315 17.51 16.48 -4.35
C VAL A 315 18.60 16.38 -5.41
N GLU A 316 18.86 15.20 -5.95
CA GLU A 316 19.84 14.97 -7.04
C GLU A 316 19.48 15.75 -8.32
N LEU A 317 18.19 15.91 -8.64
CA LEU A 317 17.72 16.75 -9.75
C LEU A 317 17.78 18.24 -9.45
N GLY A 318 18.03 18.65 -8.20
CA GLY A 318 18.01 20.05 -7.78
C GLY A 318 16.62 20.63 -7.55
N ALA A 319 15.58 19.81 -7.68
CA ALA A 319 14.17 20.20 -7.45
C ALA A 319 13.83 20.34 -5.96
N ARG A 320 14.64 19.74 -5.09
CA ARG A 320 14.48 19.82 -3.64
C ARG A 320 15.82 20.11 -2.96
N LYS A 321 15.80 20.88 -1.85
CA LYS A 321 17.03 21.23 -1.12
C LYS A 321 17.48 20.16 -0.13
N ALA A 322 16.52 19.48 0.51
CA ALA A 322 16.78 18.44 1.51
C ALA A 322 15.51 17.61 1.73
N ARG A 323 15.68 16.46 2.38
CA ARG A 323 14.56 15.63 2.83
C ARG A 323 13.80 16.33 3.95
N VAL A 324 12.49 16.10 4.01
CA VAL A 324 11.62 16.53 5.09
C VAL A 324 11.03 15.31 5.81
N SER A 325 10.58 15.51 7.05
CA SER A 325 9.92 14.46 7.82
C SER A 325 8.58 14.06 7.19
N PRO A 326 8.03 12.87 7.50
CA PRO A 326 6.72 12.45 7.00
C PRO A 326 5.61 13.48 7.28
N ARG A 327 5.63 14.10 8.47
CA ARG A 327 4.70 15.19 8.80
C ARG A 327 4.88 16.42 7.92
N GLY A 328 6.13 16.85 7.72
CA GLY A 328 6.42 18.00 6.85
C GLY A 328 6.04 17.72 5.39
N LEU A 329 6.21 16.49 4.95
CA LEU A 329 5.82 16.06 3.60
C LEU A 329 4.29 16.07 3.44
N PHE A 330 3.55 15.63 4.46
CA PHE A 330 2.09 15.73 4.47
C PHE A 330 1.63 17.19 4.38
N ASP A 331 2.19 18.08 5.22
CA ASP A 331 1.82 19.49 5.25
C ASP A 331 2.13 20.19 3.90
N GLU A 332 3.24 19.82 3.24
CA GLU A 332 3.59 20.26 1.88
C GLU A 332 2.56 19.78 0.85
N MET A 333 2.26 18.50 0.85
CA MET A 333 1.28 17.88 -0.04
C MET A 333 -0.11 18.48 0.14
N ALA A 334 -0.56 18.65 1.38
CA ALA A 334 -1.87 19.22 1.70
C ALA A 334 -2.01 20.69 1.22
N GLY A 335 -0.91 21.42 1.12
CA GLY A 335 -0.90 22.78 0.55
C GLY A 335 -1.12 22.82 -0.97
N VAL A 336 -0.91 21.71 -1.67
CA VAL A 336 -0.93 21.64 -3.15
C VAL A 336 -2.12 20.83 -3.66
N ILE A 337 -2.45 19.71 -3.02
CA ILE A 337 -3.50 18.79 -3.50
C ILE A 337 -4.89 19.36 -3.21
N PRO A 338 -5.75 19.53 -4.23
CA PRO A 338 -7.11 19.99 -4.06
C PRO A 338 -7.90 19.07 -3.10
N GLY A 339 -8.62 19.68 -2.15
CA GLY A 339 -9.41 18.94 -1.16
C GLY A 339 -8.67 18.62 0.14
N LEU A 340 -7.34 18.75 0.20
CA LEU A 340 -6.55 18.56 1.43
C LEU A 340 -6.19 19.91 2.10
N GLY A 341 -6.41 21.03 1.44
CA GLY A 341 -6.06 22.36 1.97
C GLY A 341 -6.69 22.67 3.31
N GLY A 342 -5.88 23.13 4.26
CA GLY A 342 -6.31 23.46 5.62
C GLY A 342 -6.31 22.28 6.61
N ILE A 343 -6.01 21.07 6.15
CA ILE A 343 -5.84 19.91 7.02
C ILE A 343 -4.37 19.80 7.40
N SER A 344 -4.06 19.75 8.69
CA SER A 344 -2.72 19.43 9.18
C SER A 344 -2.60 17.96 9.53
N HIS A 345 -1.38 17.43 9.51
CA HIS A 345 -1.13 16.03 9.91
C HIS A 345 -1.67 15.71 11.33
N SER A 346 -1.66 16.70 12.25
CA SER A 346 -2.16 16.52 13.62
C SER A 346 -3.68 16.39 13.69
N ASP A 347 -4.41 16.93 12.73
CA ASP A 347 -5.88 16.90 12.71
C ASP A 347 -6.41 15.49 12.40
N LEU A 348 -5.62 14.65 11.74
CA LEU A 348 -6.00 13.29 11.37
C LEU A 348 -6.25 12.38 12.59
N GLY A 349 -5.62 12.66 13.72
CA GLY A 349 -5.82 11.94 14.97
C GLY A 349 -5.71 10.41 14.81
N ARG A 350 -6.65 9.68 15.41
CA ARG A 350 -6.71 8.21 15.34
C ARG A 350 -7.69 7.67 14.30
N THR A 351 -8.68 8.46 13.90
CA THR A 351 -9.80 8.03 13.06
C THR A 351 -9.76 8.60 11.64
N GLY A 352 -8.90 9.60 11.40
CA GLY A 352 -8.84 10.31 10.14
C GLY A 352 -9.94 11.37 10.00
N ILE A 353 -9.99 11.99 8.81
CA ILE A 353 -10.94 13.05 8.46
C ILE A 353 -11.58 12.72 7.11
N ASN A 354 -12.90 12.87 7.00
CA ASN A 354 -13.56 12.78 5.71
C ASN A 354 -13.36 14.08 4.91
N ILE A 355 -12.54 14.00 3.84
CA ILE A 355 -12.21 15.17 3.02
C ILE A 355 -13.40 15.72 2.24
N ARG A 356 -14.46 14.94 2.04
CA ARG A 356 -15.70 15.38 1.39
C ARG A 356 -16.55 16.27 2.30
N GLU A 357 -16.33 16.17 3.61
CA GLU A 357 -17.07 16.94 4.63
C GLU A 357 -16.33 18.19 5.10
N VAL A 358 -15.03 18.31 4.79
CA VAL A 358 -14.25 19.51 5.09
C VAL A 358 -14.77 20.66 4.23
N LYS A 359 -15.52 21.57 4.85
CA LYS A 359 -16.02 22.77 4.16
C LYS A 359 -14.83 23.63 3.74
N LYS A 360 -14.80 23.95 2.46
CA LYS A 360 -13.88 24.94 1.88
C LYS A 360 -14.08 26.33 2.47
#